data_6e5da0468c1d3b3141419a88b2b2c4a7
#
_entry.id   6e5da0468c1d3b3141419a88b2b2c4a7
#
_cell.length_a   1.000
_cell.length_b   1.000
_cell.length_c   1.000
_cell.angle_alpha   90.00
_cell.angle_beta   90.00
_cell.angle_gamma   90.00
#
_symmetry.space_group_name_H-M   'P 1'
#
loop_
_entity.id
_entity.type
_entity.pdbx_description
1 polymer ?
#
loop_
_entity_poly.entity_id
_entity_poly.type
_entity_poly.pdbx_seq_one_letter_code
_entity_poly.pdbx_strand_id
1 'polypeptide(L)'
;MRKLSLSLLTLSLGVALLPLAQAATTPAQEHLLEQVRLGEASNREDLVRQSLYRLELIDPNNPELIAARMRYLLRQGDAAGAQKELERLTKLAPDSPELKASRNEMKSNTGEGRQALQQARLLGVAGKVDEAIAAYEKLYGGVPDDVDVAIEYWTLVARLPARHSEGVSQ
;
A
#
# COMPACT_ATOMS: atom_id res chain seq x y z
N MET A 1 23.68 28.53 64.88
CA MET A 1 23.08 28.86 63.56
C MET A 1 23.10 27.60 62.74
N ARG A 2 21.91 26.89 62.63
CA ARG A 2 21.76 25.64 61.88
C ARG A 2 21.13 26.01 60.53
N LYS A 3 21.87 25.72 59.42
CA LYS A 3 21.36 25.86 58.06
C LYS A 3 20.60 24.60 57.72
N LEU A 4 19.29 24.74 57.49
CA LEU A 4 18.42 23.71 56.90
C LEU A 4 18.55 23.76 55.37
N SER A 5 19.12 22.72 54.76
CA SER A 5 19.11 22.54 53.32
C SER A 5 17.84 21.79 52.91
N LEU A 6 17.01 22.47 52.15
CA LEU A 6 15.79 21.92 51.54
C LEU A 6 16.20 21.16 50.27
N SER A 7 16.12 19.82 50.30
CA SER A 7 16.29 18.99 49.09
C SER A 7 14.97 18.95 48.31
N LEU A 8 14.95 19.56 47.14
CA LEU A 8 13.85 19.44 46.17
C LEU A 8 13.91 18.05 45.52
N LEU A 9 12.94 17.21 45.83
CA LEU A 9 12.71 15.93 45.16
C LEU A 9 11.90 16.19 43.88
N THR A 10 12.55 16.18 42.72
CA THR A 10 11.88 16.23 41.42
C THR A 10 11.35 14.85 41.06
N LEU A 11 10.04 14.68 41.21
CA LEU A 11 9.33 13.49 40.77
C LEU A 11 9.16 13.57 39.24
N SER A 12 10.02 12.86 38.47
CA SER A 12 9.87 12.72 37.04
C SER A 12 8.77 11.70 36.75
N LEU A 13 7.60 12.19 36.31
CA LEU A 13 6.51 11.36 35.81
C LEU A 13 6.92 10.82 34.41
N GLY A 14 7.49 9.62 34.36
CA GLY A 14 7.75 8.91 33.12
C GLY A 14 6.43 8.45 32.49
N VAL A 15 5.98 9.14 31.46
CA VAL A 15 4.90 8.65 30.59
C VAL A 15 5.45 7.49 29.80
N ALA A 16 5.17 6.27 30.25
CA ALA A 16 5.42 5.07 29.44
C ALA A 16 4.46 5.10 28.24
N LEU A 17 4.99 5.43 27.05
CA LEU A 17 4.32 5.14 25.79
C LEU A 17 4.24 3.61 25.66
N LEU A 18 3.08 3.05 26.05
CA LEU A 18 2.74 1.67 25.69
C LEU A 18 2.64 1.62 24.16
N PRO A 19 3.37 0.69 23.48
CA PRO A 19 3.14 0.46 22.06
C PRO A 19 1.67 0.04 21.91
N LEU A 20 0.93 0.73 21.04
CA LEU A 20 -0.39 0.24 20.60
C LEU A 20 -0.14 -1.12 19.96
N ALA A 21 -0.40 -2.19 20.70
CA ALA A 21 -0.41 -3.52 20.17
C ALA A 21 -1.46 -3.52 19.05
N GLN A 22 -1.02 -3.70 17.81
CA GLN A 22 -1.92 -3.96 16.70
C GLN A 22 -2.70 -5.21 17.08
N ALA A 23 -4.01 -5.05 17.28
CA ALA A 23 -4.87 -6.17 17.62
C ALA A 23 -4.76 -7.19 16.49
N ALA A 24 -4.42 -8.45 16.85
CA ALA A 24 -4.35 -9.51 15.87
C ALA A 24 -5.69 -9.62 15.13
N THR A 25 -5.62 -9.71 13.81
CA THR A 25 -6.80 -9.84 12.94
C THR A 25 -7.62 -11.06 13.39
N THR A 26 -8.90 -10.87 13.63
CA THR A 26 -9.77 -11.98 14.04
C THR A 26 -10.10 -12.89 12.85
N PRO A 27 -10.43 -14.17 13.04
CA PRO A 27 -10.82 -15.07 11.94
C PRO A 27 -11.98 -14.54 11.10
N ALA A 28 -12.89 -13.78 11.70
CA ALA A 28 -14.00 -13.14 10.97
C ALA A 28 -13.51 -12.00 10.07
N GLN A 29 -12.58 -11.19 10.54
CA GLN A 29 -11.94 -10.13 9.73
C GLN A 29 -11.14 -10.74 8.59
N GLU A 30 -10.34 -11.77 8.87
CA GLU A 30 -9.54 -12.46 7.86
C GLU A 30 -10.41 -13.05 6.74
N HIS A 31 -11.52 -13.71 7.10
CA HIS A 31 -12.47 -14.23 6.13
C HIS A 31 -13.09 -13.11 5.26
N LEU A 32 -13.43 -11.98 5.84
CA LEU A 32 -13.98 -10.84 5.07
C LEU A 32 -12.93 -10.20 4.17
N LEU A 33 -11.67 -10.09 4.60
CA LEU A 33 -10.57 -9.62 3.77
C LEU A 33 -10.32 -10.57 2.59
N GLU A 34 -10.41 -11.88 2.82
CA GLU A 34 -10.31 -12.86 1.74
C GLU A 34 -11.47 -12.74 0.74
N GLN A 35 -12.70 -12.49 1.21
CA GLN A 35 -13.84 -12.20 0.32
C GLN A 35 -13.62 -10.93 -0.51
N VAL A 36 -12.97 -9.90 0.05
CA VAL A 36 -12.59 -8.70 -0.69
C VAL A 36 -11.61 -9.07 -1.82
N ARG A 37 -10.53 -9.79 -1.51
CA ARG A 37 -9.53 -10.23 -2.50
C ARG A 37 -10.15 -11.07 -3.61
N LEU A 38 -11.01 -12.03 -3.23
CA LEU A 38 -11.74 -12.88 -4.18
C LEU A 38 -12.68 -12.04 -5.07
N GLY A 39 -13.38 -11.08 -4.50
CA GLY A 39 -14.25 -10.15 -5.23
C GLY A 39 -13.45 -9.28 -6.20
N GLU A 40 -12.30 -8.77 -5.80
CA GLU A 40 -11.38 -8.02 -6.66
C GLU A 40 -10.89 -8.88 -7.83
N ALA A 41 -10.38 -10.09 -7.55
CA ALA A 41 -9.86 -11.00 -8.58
C ALA A 41 -10.94 -11.49 -9.57
N SER A 42 -12.18 -11.64 -9.12
CA SER A 42 -13.31 -12.12 -9.95
C SER A 42 -14.19 -10.99 -10.51
N ASN A 43 -13.79 -9.74 -10.33
CA ASN A 43 -14.53 -8.53 -10.74
C ASN A 43 -15.96 -8.47 -10.17
N ARG A 44 -16.15 -8.98 -8.95
CA ARG A 44 -17.44 -9.00 -8.24
C ARG A 44 -17.56 -7.82 -7.28
N GLU A 45 -17.90 -6.68 -7.81
CA GLU A 45 -18.05 -5.41 -7.09
C GLU A 45 -19.08 -5.49 -5.93
N ASP A 46 -20.14 -6.30 -6.09
CA ASP A 46 -21.14 -6.56 -5.06
C ASP A 46 -20.52 -7.21 -3.81
N LEU A 47 -19.67 -8.21 -4.03
CA LEU A 47 -18.99 -8.94 -2.97
C LEU A 47 -17.96 -8.03 -2.24
N VAL A 48 -17.17 -7.27 -3.01
CA VAL A 48 -16.21 -6.30 -2.46
C VAL A 48 -16.93 -5.30 -1.56
N ARG A 49 -17.98 -4.64 -2.06
CA ARG A 49 -18.74 -3.63 -1.32
C ARG A 49 -19.33 -4.17 -0.03
N GLN A 50 -19.97 -5.36 -0.08
CA GLN A 50 -20.57 -5.97 1.11
C GLN A 50 -19.53 -6.34 2.16
N SER A 51 -18.40 -6.89 1.74
CA SER A 51 -17.33 -7.30 2.66
C SER A 51 -16.64 -6.10 3.29
N LEU A 52 -16.38 -5.04 2.52
CA LEU A 52 -15.84 -3.77 3.05
C LEU A 52 -16.79 -3.14 4.07
N TYR A 53 -18.09 -3.12 3.80
CA TYR A 53 -19.09 -2.61 4.74
C TYR A 53 -19.08 -3.37 6.08
N ARG A 54 -19.04 -4.72 6.02
CA ARG A 54 -18.98 -5.55 7.24
C ARG A 54 -17.68 -5.37 8.02
N LEU A 55 -16.55 -5.26 7.32
CA LEU A 55 -15.25 -4.98 7.94
C LEU A 55 -15.26 -3.64 8.66
N GLU A 56 -15.87 -2.61 8.08
CA GLU A 56 -15.97 -1.29 8.70
C GLU A 56 -16.77 -1.29 10.00
N LEU A 57 -17.77 -2.16 10.13
CA LEU A 57 -18.53 -2.33 11.38
C LEU A 57 -17.73 -3.02 12.48
N ILE A 58 -16.75 -3.85 12.11
CA ILE A 58 -15.94 -4.63 13.07
C ILE A 58 -14.71 -3.82 13.50
N ASP A 59 -13.96 -3.31 12.55
CA ASP A 59 -12.71 -2.56 12.77
C ASP A 59 -12.53 -1.49 11.70
N PRO A 60 -13.10 -0.31 11.88
CA PRO A 60 -13.00 0.77 10.91
C PRO A 60 -11.56 1.26 10.68
N ASN A 61 -10.64 1.01 11.62
CA ASN A 61 -9.27 1.50 11.55
C ASN A 61 -8.26 0.43 11.06
N ASN A 62 -8.73 -0.71 10.58
CA ASN A 62 -7.88 -1.73 10.01
C ASN A 62 -7.15 -1.20 8.75
N PRO A 63 -5.81 -1.23 8.70
CA PRO A 63 -5.05 -0.70 7.57
C PRO A 63 -5.37 -1.39 6.24
N GLU A 64 -5.57 -2.71 6.24
CA GLU A 64 -5.90 -3.48 5.04
C GLU A 64 -7.31 -3.16 4.51
N LEU A 65 -8.29 -2.94 5.41
CA LEU A 65 -9.62 -2.44 5.04
C LEU A 65 -9.51 -1.09 4.33
N ILE A 66 -8.76 -0.14 4.92
CA ILE A 66 -8.63 1.21 4.38
C ILE A 66 -7.95 1.16 3.00
N ALA A 67 -6.90 0.35 2.84
CA ALA A 67 -6.25 0.13 1.56
C ALA A 67 -7.19 -0.49 0.52
N ALA A 68 -7.95 -1.51 0.89
CA ALA A 68 -8.92 -2.16 0.01
C ALA A 68 -10.05 -1.20 -0.41
N ARG A 69 -10.51 -0.34 0.50
CA ARG A 69 -11.51 0.69 0.21
C ARG A 69 -10.98 1.74 -0.76
N MET A 70 -9.73 2.15 -0.59
CA MET A 70 -9.06 3.05 -1.54
C MET A 70 -9.05 2.43 -2.95
N ARG A 71 -8.65 1.16 -3.09
CA ARG A 71 -8.67 0.44 -4.38
C ARG A 71 -10.08 0.37 -4.98
N TYR A 72 -11.07 0.05 -4.16
CA TYR A 72 -12.46 0.04 -4.60
C TYR A 72 -12.89 1.40 -5.17
N LEU A 73 -12.59 2.50 -4.48
CA LEU A 73 -12.91 3.87 -4.93
C LEU A 73 -12.19 4.24 -6.23
N LEU A 74 -10.92 3.83 -6.40
CA LEU A 74 -10.18 4.02 -7.66
C LEU A 74 -10.88 3.30 -8.83
N ARG A 75 -11.34 2.07 -8.63
CA ARG A 75 -12.09 1.34 -9.67
C ARG A 75 -13.43 2.00 -10.01
N GLN A 76 -14.08 2.64 -9.04
CA GLN A 76 -15.29 3.43 -9.26
C GLN A 76 -15.02 4.79 -9.92
N GLY A 77 -13.75 5.16 -10.15
CA GLY A 77 -13.37 6.47 -10.68
C GLY A 77 -13.40 7.61 -9.64
N ASP A 78 -13.65 7.30 -8.37
CA ASP A 78 -13.62 8.29 -7.28
C ASP A 78 -12.19 8.48 -6.73
N ALA A 79 -11.37 9.18 -7.52
CA ALA A 79 -10.01 9.52 -7.12
C ALA A 79 -9.95 10.41 -5.87
N ALA A 80 -10.97 11.27 -5.66
CA ALA A 80 -11.02 12.14 -4.50
C ALA A 80 -11.34 11.36 -3.21
N GLY A 81 -12.24 10.40 -3.28
CA GLY A 81 -12.53 9.46 -2.18
C GLY A 81 -11.31 8.58 -1.87
N ALA A 82 -10.65 8.04 -2.90
CA ALA A 82 -9.44 7.26 -2.74
C ALA A 82 -8.30 8.05 -2.07
N GLN A 83 -8.12 9.32 -2.43
CA GLN A 83 -7.15 10.20 -1.79
C GLN A 83 -7.43 10.39 -0.28
N LYS A 84 -8.69 10.53 0.12
CA LYS A 84 -9.07 10.63 1.54
C LYS A 84 -8.72 9.37 2.33
N GLU A 85 -8.96 8.19 1.75
CA GLU A 85 -8.59 6.93 2.40
C GLU A 85 -7.06 6.79 2.50
N LEU A 86 -6.29 7.22 1.49
CA LEU A 86 -4.84 7.25 1.55
C LEU A 86 -4.32 8.18 2.67
N GLU A 87 -4.92 9.36 2.84
CA GLU A 87 -4.60 10.28 3.93
C GLU A 87 -4.93 9.69 5.30
N ARG A 88 -6.06 8.98 5.40
CA ARG A 88 -6.46 8.26 6.61
C ARG A 88 -5.44 7.17 6.96
N LEU A 89 -5.06 6.35 5.98
CA LEU A 89 -4.05 5.30 6.14
C LEU A 89 -2.69 5.89 6.55
N THR A 90 -2.28 7.03 5.96
CA THR A 90 -1.04 7.73 6.31
C THR A 90 -1.01 8.16 7.78
N LYS A 91 -2.16 8.56 8.34
CA LYS A 91 -2.25 8.98 9.75
C LYS A 91 -2.29 7.79 10.72
N LEU A 92 -2.95 6.70 10.33
CA LEU A 92 -3.18 5.55 11.21
C LEU A 92 -2.00 4.57 11.21
N ALA A 93 -1.39 4.35 10.06
CA ALA A 93 -0.34 3.33 9.88
C ALA A 93 0.77 3.84 8.94
N PRO A 94 1.57 4.86 9.36
CA PRO A 94 2.54 5.55 8.50
C PRO A 94 3.65 4.66 7.94
N ASP A 95 3.97 3.56 8.63
CA ASP A 95 5.05 2.63 8.27
C ASP A 95 4.53 1.29 7.74
N SER A 96 3.21 1.19 7.47
CA SER A 96 2.61 -0.07 7.04
C SER A 96 2.91 -0.40 5.57
N PRO A 97 3.02 -1.70 5.23
CA PRO A 97 3.15 -2.15 3.85
C PRO A 97 1.94 -1.76 3.00
N GLU A 98 0.74 -1.72 3.59
CA GLU A 98 -0.50 -1.29 2.94
C GLU A 98 -0.40 0.16 2.47
N LEU A 99 0.20 1.05 3.27
CA LEU A 99 0.39 2.45 2.87
C LEU A 99 1.35 2.56 1.69
N LYS A 100 2.46 1.81 1.70
CA LYS A 100 3.42 1.80 0.59
C LYS A 100 2.76 1.33 -0.70
N ALA A 101 2.04 0.21 -0.66
CA ALA A 101 1.31 -0.33 -1.79
C ALA A 101 0.24 0.67 -2.30
N SER A 102 -0.55 1.24 -1.39
CA SER A 102 -1.59 2.21 -1.71
C SER A 102 -1.05 3.48 -2.39
N ARG A 103 0.11 3.98 -1.97
CA ARG A 103 0.77 5.13 -2.63
C ARG A 103 1.19 4.80 -4.06
N ASN A 104 1.74 3.62 -4.28
CA ASN A 104 2.14 3.17 -5.61
C ASN A 104 0.94 2.98 -6.52
N GLU A 105 -0.13 2.39 -6.01
CA GLU A 105 -1.38 2.20 -6.76
C GLU A 105 -2.04 3.55 -7.11
N MET A 106 -2.08 4.50 -6.17
CA MET A 106 -2.58 5.85 -6.44
C MET A 106 -1.77 6.53 -7.55
N LYS A 107 -0.42 6.43 -7.50
CA LYS A 107 0.46 6.93 -8.56
C LYS A 107 0.13 6.33 -9.91
N SER A 108 -0.03 5.01 -9.99
CA SER A 108 -0.25 4.29 -11.25
C SER A 108 -1.60 4.62 -11.88
N ASN A 109 -2.60 4.91 -11.06
CA ASN A 109 -3.98 5.07 -11.50
C ASN A 109 -4.40 6.52 -11.70
N THR A 110 -3.60 7.51 -11.30
CA THR A 110 -3.96 8.94 -11.36
C THR A 110 -2.89 9.80 -12.02
N GLY A 111 -3.35 10.88 -12.68
CA GLY A 111 -2.49 11.96 -13.19
C GLY A 111 -1.31 11.52 -14.03
N GLU A 112 -0.14 12.09 -13.73
CA GLU A 112 1.13 11.85 -14.44
C GLU A 112 1.63 10.40 -14.28
N GLY A 113 1.33 9.75 -13.15
CA GLY A 113 1.75 8.37 -12.91
C GLY A 113 1.10 7.39 -13.89
N ARG A 114 -0.18 7.57 -14.21
CA ARG A 114 -0.86 6.76 -15.25
C ARG A 114 -0.20 6.96 -16.61
N GLN A 115 0.15 8.19 -16.97
CA GLN A 115 0.84 8.48 -18.23
C GLN A 115 2.23 7.84 -18.25
N ALA A 116 2.99 7.95 -17.14
CA ALA A 116 4.31 7.32 -17.02
C ALA A 116 4.25 5.80 -17.15
N LEU A 117 3.24 5.14 -16.54
CA LEU A 117 3.05 3.69 -16.66
C LEU A 117 2.71 3.30 -18.12
N GLN A 118 1.83 4.04 -18.78
CA GLN A 118 1.52 3.81 -20.19
C GLN A 118 2.75 3.99 -21.08
N GLN A 119 3.57 5.00 -20.81
CA GLN A 119 4.82 5.21 -21.54
C GLN A 119 5.80 4.07 -21.35
N ALA A 120 5.96 3.55 -20.13
CA ALA A 120 6.80 2.38 -19.84
C ALA A 120 6.35 1.15 -20.65
N ARG A 121 5.04 0.89 -20.69
CA ARG A 121 4.44 -0.21 -21.49
C ARG A 121 4.71 -0.05 -22.98
N LEU A 122 4.54 1.17 -23.52
CA LEU A 122 4.81 1.46 -24.92
C LEU A 122 6.29 1.24 -25.30
N LEU A 123 7.22 1.63 -24.43
CA LEU A 123 8.65 1.36 -24.61
C LEU A 123 8.93 -0.15 -24.66
N GLY A 124 8.31 -0.92 -23.78
CA GLY A 124 8.43 -2.39 -23.76
C GLY A 124 7.91 -3.06 -25.04
N VAL A 125 6.77 -2.61 -25.54
CA VAL A 125 6.18 -3.07 -26.82
C VAL A 125 7.06 -2.68 -28.02
N ALA A 126 7.67 -1.48 -27.99
CA ALA A 126 8.59 -0.99 -29.01
C ALA A 126 9.97 -1.70 -29.00
N GLY A 127 10.20 -2.64 -28.08
CA GLY A 127 11.47 -3.35 -27.95
C GLY A 127 12.58 -2.56 -27.26
N LYS A 128 12.27 -1.38 -26.71
CA LYS A 128 13.19 -0.52 -25.97
C LYS A 128 13.26 -0.97 -24.50
N VAL A 129 13.77 -2.18 -24.30
CA VAL A 129 13.66 -2.89 -23.02
C VAL A 129 14.33 -2.15 -21.87
N ASP A 130 15.56 -1.65 -22.06
CA ASP A 130 16.28 -0.91 -21.01
C ASP A 130 15.56 0.40 -20.63
N GLU A 131 15.04 1.13 -21.65
CA GLU A 131 14.28 2.35 -21.41
C GLU A 131 12.96 2.07 -20.65
N ALA A 132 12.29 0.96 -20.99
CA ALA A 132 11.07 0.52 -20.32
C ALA A 132 11.33 0.18 -18.84
N ILE A 133 12.35 -0.61 -18.55
CA ILE A 133 12.76 -0.97 -17.19
C ILE A 133 13.07 0.28 -16.39
N ALA A 134 13.88 1.18 -16.93
CA ALA A 134 14.21 2.45 -16.26
C ALA A 134 12.97 3.32 -15.98
N ALA A 135 11.96 3.30 -16.87
CA ALA A 135 10.71 4.02 -16.68
C ALA A 135 9.87 3.42 -15.54
N TYR A 136 9.79 2.09 -15.41
CA TYR A 136 9.16 1.41 -14.28
C TYR A 136 9.89 1.74 -12.96
N GLU A 137 11.20 1.59 -12.92
CA GLU A 137 12.02 1.87 -11.72
C GLU A 137 11.88 3.33 -11.27
N LYS A 138 11.83 4.27 -12.20
CA LYS A 138 11.60 5.70 -11.90
C LYS A 138 10.21 5.93 -11.29
N LEU A 139 9.17 5.29 -11.83
CA LEU A 139 7.80 5.46 -11.35
C LEU A 139 7.60 4.90 -9.95
N TYR A 140 8.13 3.69 -9.68
CA TYR A 140 7.92 2.97 -8.43
C TYR A 140 9.02 3.21 -7.40
N GLY A 141 10.16 3.78 -7.81
CA GLY A 141 11.33 3.95 -6.97
C GLY A 141 12.14 2.66 -6.79
N GLY A 142 12.00 1.73 -7.75
CA GLY A 142 12.61 0.41 -7.77
C GLY A 142 11.70 -0.61 -8.46
N VAL A 143 11.77 -1.87 -8.04
CA VAL A 143 10.86 -2.92 -8.52
C VAL A 143 9.42 -2.59 -8.11
N PRO A 144 8.44 -2.70 -9.03
CA PRO A 144 7.03 -2.50 -8.68
C PRO A 144 6.55 -3.49 -7.60
N ASP A 145 5.78 -2.99 -6.62
CA ASP A 145 5.17 -3.82 -5.57
C ASP A 145 3.81 -4.40 -6.01
N ASP A 146 3.17 -3.82 -7.03
CA ASP A 146 1.93 -4.34 -7.62
C ASP A 146 2.22 -5.59 -8.44
N VAL A 147 1.49 -6.68 -8.18
CA VAL A 147 1.77 -8.00 -8.78
C VAL A 147 1.68 -7.98 -10.31
N ASP A 148 0.65 -7.33 -10.86
CA ASP A 148 0.45 -7.29 -12.32
C ASP A 148 1.56 -6.48 -13.00
N VAL A 149 1.92 -5.35 -12.42
CA VAL A 149 3.00 -4.49 -12.93
C VAL A 149 4.38 -5.15 -12.71
N ALA A 150 4.57 -5.87 -11.60
CA ALA A 150 5.78 -6.63 -11.33
C ALA A 150 5.99 -7.74 -12.37
N ILE A 151 4.94 -8.44 -12.78
CA ILE A 151 5.00 -9.44 -13.86
C ILE A 151 5.44 -8.79 -15.19
N GLU A 152 4.88 -7.63 -15.54
CA GLU A 152 5.29 -6.87 -16.72
C GLU A 152 6.79 -6.50 -16.66
N TYR A 153 7.21 -5.96 -15.52
CA TYR A 153 8.60 -5.56 -15.27
C TYR A 153 9.56 -6.75 -15.38
N TRP A 154 9.30 -7.87 -14.67
CA TRP A 154 10.17 -9.04 -14.70
C TRP A 154 10.20 -9.74 -16.05
N THR A 155 9.09 -9.67 -16.80
CA THR A 155 9.06 -10.15 -18.19
C THR A 155 10.02 -9.35 -19.08
N LEU A 156 10.17 -8.06 -18.85
CA LEU A 156 11.15 -7.23 -19.57
C LEU A 156 12.58 -7.54 -19.10
N VAL A 157 12.82 -7.66 -17.80
CA VAL A 157 14.14 -8.00 -17.24
C VAL A 157 14.64 -9.34 -17.77
N ALA A 158 13.77 -10.35 -17.89
CA ALA A 158 14.11 -11.66 -18.46
C ALA A 158 14.55 -11.61 -19.93
N ARG A 159 14.22 -10.54 -20.67
CA ARG A 159 14.67 -10.36 -22.06
C ARG A 159 16.11 -9.82 -22.17
N LEU A 160 16.67 -9.29 -21.08
CA LEU A 160 18.04 -8.79 -21.05
C LEU A 160 19.01 -9.94 -20.77
N PRO A 161 19.99 -10.23 -21.65
CA PRO A 161 20.93 -11.35 -21.42
C PRO A 161 21.70 -11.26 -20.11
N ALA A 162 22.06 -10.04 -19.69
CA ALA A 162 22.80 -9.79 -18.45
C ALA A 162 21.97 -9.98 -17.18
N ARG A 163 20.63 -9.90 -17.25
CA ARG A 163 19.69 -9.96 -16.11
C ARG A 163 18.65 -11.10 -16.25
N HIS A 164 18.84 -11.97 -17.22
CA HIS A 164 17.88 -13.06 -17.51
C HIS A 164 17.58 -13.94 -16.29
N SER A 165 18.62 -14.29 -15.52
CA SER A 165 18.46 -15.11 -14.31
C SER A 165 17.66 -14.40 -13.21
N GLU A 166 17.72 -13.09 -13.11
CA GLU A 166 16.90 -12.31 -12.17
C GLU A 166 15.43 -12.38 -12.54
N GLY A 167 15.10 -12.17 -13.83
CA GLY A 167 13.72 -12.16 -14.32
C GLY A 167 13.03 -13.52 -14.26
N VAL A 168 13.77 -14.62 -14.37
CA VAL A 168 13.23 -16.00 -14.35
C VAL A 168 13.03 -16.52 -12.92
N SER A 169 13.73 -15.97 -11.92
CA SER A 169 13.69 -16.41 -10.52
C SER A 169 12.61 -15.73 -9.67
N GLN A 170 11.86 -14.76 -10.19
CA GLN A 170 10.81 -14.01 -9.49
C GLN A 170 9.43 -14.50 -9.87
#